data_287ed24dd96e722091bac23e82003f09
#
_entry.id   287ed24dd96e722091bac23e82003f09
#
_cell.length_a   1.000
_cell.length_b   1.000
_cell.length_c   1.000
_cell.angle_alpha   90.00
_cell.angle_beta   90.00
_cell.angle_gamma   90.00
#
_symmetry.space_group_name_H-M   'P 1'
#
loop_
_entity.id
_entity.type
_entity.pdbx_description
1 polymer ?
#
loop_
_entity_poly.entity_id
_entity_poly.type
_entity_poly.pdbx_seq_one_letter_code
_entity_poly.pdbx_strand_id
1 'polypeptide(L)'
;MASPYLTVLEIVNEVCDRMNIRRVTTTTQNMFTKNSINLLNDIMEELADMGTWNELQASAAVTMVCGQSLYSIDTTSLVTAKQFIHSIQEVSVSGRVPPLEPISDKNEFRMLNRVNSIGQPSRYIIEGVDTVGNPRIGVFPRPGASYAGNSAFVKFQVLPPKYVAGTDDSVVVPFPGRVVVLGLVAACILDESGGAETRQYQAAQMKYLASRNSSLGRQTAKTGEYVRVQPGITSRS
;
A
#
# COMPACT_ATOMS: atom_id res chain seq x y z
N MET A 1 -0.57 -22.57 -15.68
CA MET A 1 -0.17 -21.18 -15.89
C MET A 1 0.81 -20.83 -14.79
N ALA A 2 1.96 -20.22 -15.13
CA ALA A 2 2.91 -19.76 -14.12
C ALA A 2 2.26 -18.62 -13.31
N SER A 3 2.57 -18.56 -12.01
CA SER A 3 2.12 -17.47 -11.15
C SER A 3 2.60 -16.12 -11.73
N PRO A 4 1.77 -15.08 -11.78
CA PRO A 4 2.22 -13.75 -12.18
C PRO A 4 3.13 -13.11 -11.12
N TYR A 5 3.22 -13.70 -9.93
CA TYR A 5 4.02 -13.24 -8.80
C TYR A 5 5.30 -14.05 -8.69
N LEU A 6 6.40 -13.36 -8.44
CA LEU A 6 7.73 -13.92 -8.33
C LEU A 6 8.26 -13.78 -6.91
N THR A 7 9.17 -14.65 -6.51
CA THR A 7 9.94 -14.49 -5.27
C THR A 7 11.01 -13.41 -5.45
N VAL A 8 11.54 -12.91 -4.34
CA VAL A 8 12.62 -11.92 -4.34
C VAL A 8 13.81 -12.41 -5.15
N LEU A 9 14.25 -13.67 -4.96
CA LEU A 9 15.37 -14.27 -5.70
C LEU A 9 15.07 -14.42 -7.19
N GLU A 10 13.84 -14.81 -7.57
CA GLU A 10 13.44 -14.90 -8.97
C GLU A 10 13.47 -13.55 -9.66
N ILE A 11 12.98 -12.48 -8.99
CA ILE A 11 13.05 -11.10 -9.51
C ILE A 11 14.48 -10.68 -9.74
N VAL A 12 15.36 -10.87 -8.75
CA VAL A 12 16.79 -10.51 -8.87
C VAL A 12 17.46 -11.28 -10.00
N ASN A 13 17.15 -12.59 -10.16
CA ASN A 13 17.71 -13.38 -11.25
C ASN A 13 17.19 -12.96 -12.64
N GLU A 14 15.93 -12.55 -12.75
CA GLU A 14 15.37 -11.97 -13.98
C GLU A 14 16.08 -10.64 -14.35
N VAL A 15 16.44 -9.83 -13.34
CA VAL A 15 17.22 -8.61 -13.55
C VAL A 15 18.63 -8.94 -13.97
N CYS A 16 19.28 -9.92 -13.33
CA CYS A 16 20.62 -10.40 -13.72
C CYS A 16 20.64 -10.82 -15.20
N ASP A 17 19.66 -11.60 -15.65
CA ASP A 17 19.55 -12.01 -17.06
C ASP A 17 19.44 -10.82 -18.02
N ARG A 18 18.65 -9.79 -17.67
CA ARG A 18 18.48 -8.59 -18.51
C ARG A 18 19.69 -7.68 -18.54
N MET A 19 20.49 -7.72 -17.47
CA MET A 19 21.75 -6.98 -17.34
C MET A 19 22.96 -7.78 -17.83
N ASN A 20 22.76 -9.00 -18.37
CA ASN A 20 23.84 -9.96 -18.73
C ASN A 20 24.78 -10.31 -17.58
N ILE A 21 24.25 -10.36 -16.37
CA ILE A 21 24.95 -10.75 -15.14
C ILE A 21 24.60 -12.22 -14.85
N ARG A 22 25.57 -12.97 -14.30
CA ARG A 22 25.35 -14.37 -13.93
C ARG A 22 24.29 -14.47 -12.83
N ARG A 23 23.34 -15.40 -12.99
CA ARG A 23 22.35 -15.74 -11.96
C ARG A 23 23.02 -16.16 -10.65
N VAL A 24 22.35 -15.89 -9.55
CA VAL A 24 22.80 -16.20 -8.19
C VAL A 24 21.87 -17.20 -7.52
N THR A 25 22.40 -17.92 -6.53
CA THR A 25 21.61 -18.84 -5.70
C THR A 25 21.08 -18.18 -4.43
N THR A 26 21.63 -17.03 -4.06
CA THR A 26 21.14 -16.17 -2.96
C THR A 26 21.47 -14.71 -3.26
N THR A 27 20.63 -13.80 -2.79
CA THR A 27 20.81 -12.35 -3.01
C THR A 27 22.01 -11.74 -2.27
N THR A 28 22.64 -12.49 -1.37
CA THR A 28 23.88 -12.08 -0.69
C THR A 28 25.16 -12.41 -1.46
N GLN A 29 25.06 -13.13 -2.57
CA GLN A 29 26.22 -13.72 -3.26
C GLN A 29 27.21 -12.68 -3.82
N ASN A 30 26.73 -11.52 -4.23
CA ASN A 30 27.57 -10.43 -4.72
C ASN A 30 27.00 -9.05 -4.35
N MET A 31 27.79 -7.99 -4.59
CA MET A 31 27.41 -6.63 -4.22
C MET A 31 26.25 -6.10 -5.05
N PHE A 32 26.21 -6.43 -6.35
CA PHE A 32 25.11 -6.05 -7.24
C PHE A 32 23.76 -6.55 -6.72
N THR A 33 23.65 -7.85 -6.38
CA THR A 33 22.41 -8.43 -5.89
C THR A 33 21.98 -7.89 -4.52
N LYS A 34 22.94 -7.55 -3.64
CA LYS A 34 22.64 -6.85 -2.38
C LYS A 34 22.06 -5.46 -2.61
N ASN A 35 22.68 -4.67 -3.51
CA ASN A 35 22.18 -3.33 -3.86
C ASN A 35 20.80 -3.41 -4.53
N SER A 36 20.59 -4.44 -5.37
CA SER A 36 19.28 -4.66 -6.01
C SER A 36 18.16 -4.84 -4.99
N ILE A 37 18.42 -5.38 -3.79
CA ILE A 37 17.39 -5.50 -2.73
C ILE A 37 17.00 -4.13 -2.17
N ASN A 38 17.94 -3.20 -2.02
CA ASN A 38 17.62 -1.84 -1.58
C ASN A 38 16.77 -1.13 -2.64
N LEU A 39 17.18 -1.19 -3.92
CA LEU A 39 16.41 -0.64 -5.04
C LEU A 39 15.03 -1.31 -5.19
N LEU A 40 14.93 -2.61 -4.90
CA LEU A 40 13.65 -3.32 -4.88
C LEU A 40 12.71 -2.73 -3.82
N ASN A 41 13.22 -2.47 -2.62
CA ASN A 41 12.43 -1.87 -1.55
C ASN A 41 11.91 -0.48 -1.93
N ASP A 42 12.74 0.35 -2.57
CA ASP A 42 12.34 1.68 -3.03
C ASP A 42 11.23 1.60 -4.10
N ILE A 43 11.35 0.67 -5.04
CA ILE A 43 10.31 0.43 -6.07
C ILE A 43 9.01 -0.08 -5.44
N MET A 44 9.11 -0.92 -4.41
CA MET A 44 7.93 -1.43 -3.70
C MET A 44 7.18 -0.31 -3.00
N GLU A 45 7.89 0.63 -2.36
CA GLU A 45 7.29 1.83 -1.76
C GLU A 45 6.67 2.73 -2.85
N GLU A 46 7.39 2.99 -3.95
CA GLU A 46 6.86 3.77 -5.09
C GLU A 46 5.56 3.17 -5.63
N LEU A 47 5.52 1.85 -5.85
CA LEU A 47 4.33 1.18 -6.35
C LEU A 47 3.16 1.27 -5.37
N ALA A 48 3.41 1.16 -4.07
CA ALA A 48 2.38 1.28 -3.03
C ALA A 48 1.77 2.70 -2.99
N ASP A 49 2.60 3.73 -3.19
CA ASP A 49 2.15 5.13 -3.18
C ASP A 49 1.32 5.51 -4.41
N MET A 50 1.51 4.81 -5.52
CA MET A 50 0.88 5.18 -6.79
C MET A 50 -0.57 4.77 -6.95
N GLY A 51 -1.07 3.90 -6.12
CA GLY A 51 -2.45 3.43 -6.29
C GLY A 51 -2.88 2.34 -5.32
N THR A 52 -4.12 1.95 -5.50
CA THR A 52 -4.73 0.89 -4.70
C THR A 52 -4.43 -0.47 -5.32
N TRP A 53 -3.69 -1.29 -4.61
CA TRP A 53 -3.36 -2.66 -5.01
C TRP A 53 -4.15 -3.66 -4.18
N ASN A 54 -4.84 -4.59 -4.84
CA ASN A 54 -5.64 -5.60 -4.15
C ASN A 54 -4.79 -6.48 -3.23
N GLU A 55 -3.56 -6.73 -3.62
CA GLU A 55 -2.59 -7.54 -2.89
C GLU A 55 -2.10 -6.89 -1.59
N LEU A 56 -2.25 -5.57 -1.48
CA LEU A 56 -1.91 -4.79 -0.29
C LEU A 56 -3.15 -4.42 0.54
N GLN A 57 -4.35 -4.81 0.10
CA GLN A 57 -5.56 -4.54 0.86
C GLN A 57 -5.72 -5.52 2.02
N ALA A 58 -6.06 -4.98 3.17
CA ALA A 58 -6.44 -5.73 4.36
C ALA A 58 -7.68 -5.12 5.00
N SER A 59 -8.33 -5.87 5.85
CA SER A 59 -9.47 -5.37 6.62
C SER A 59 -9.39 -5.82 8.07
N ALA A 60 -9.80 -4.95 8.98
CA ALA A 60 -9.94 -5.25 10.40
C ALA A 60 -11.36 -4.96 10.85
N ALA A 61 -11.83 -5.71 11.84
CA ALA A 61 -13.11 -5.48 12.49
C ALA A 61 -12.89 -4.90 13.89
N VAL A 62 -13.65 -3.86 14.21
CA VAL A 62 -13.65 -3.22 15.53
C VAL A 62 -15.04 -3.26 16.11
N THR A 63 -15.20 -3.76 17.34
CA THR A 63 -16.52 -3.81 18.00
C THR A 63 -16.92 -2.42 18.49
N MET A 64 -18.09 -1.96 18.08
CA MET A 64 -18.65 -0.69 18.50
C MET A 64 -19.16 -0.76 19.95
N VAL A 65 -18.85 0.30 20.73
CA VAL A 65 -19.29 0.45 22.12
C VAL A 65 -20.17 1.69 22.22
N CYS A 66 -21.29 1.59 22.93
CA CYS A 66 -22.21 2.72 23.13
C CYS A 66 -21.51 3.91 23.77
N GLY A 67 -21.63 5.09 23.19
CA GLY A 67 -21.04 6.33 23.70
C GLY A 67 -19.53 6.49 23.46
N GLN A 68 -18.83 5.50 22.93
CA GLN A 68 -17.40 5.58 22.60
C GLN A 68 -17.21 6.20 21.22
N SER A 69 -16.29 7.16 21.12
CA SER A 69 -15.99 7.84 19.84
C SER A 69 -14.69 7.40 19.19
N LEU A 70 -13.74 6.82 19.95
CA LEU A 70 -12.39 6.47 19.47
C LEU A 70 -12.15 4.97 19.58
N TYR A 71 -11.61 4.39 18.54
CA TYR A 71 -11.33 2.95 18.43
C TYR A 71 -9.93 2.72 17.90
N SER A 72 -9.16 1.85 18.55
CA SER A 72 -7.88 1.37 18.02
C SER A 72 -8.14 0.18 17.09
N ILE A 73 -7.47 0.16 15.96
CA ILE A 73 -7.55 -0.92 14.98
C ILE A 73 -6.42 -1.89 15.33
N ASP A 74 -6.77 -3.05 15.87
CA ASP A 74 -5.75 -4.08 16.12
C ASP A 74 -5.25 -4.65 14.80
N THR A 75 -4.01 -4.32 14.46
CA THR A 75 -3.33 -4.77 13.25
C THR A 75 -2.36 -5.92 13.51
N THR A 76 -2.18 -6.33 14.76
CA THR A 76 -1.19 -7.36 15.12
C THR A 76 -1.50 -8.73 14.53
N SER A 77 -2.78 -9.05 14.33
CA SER A 77 -3.23 -10.32 13.71
C SER A 77 -3.25 -10.29 12.18
N LEU A 78 -3.17 -9.10 11.56
CA LEU A 78 -3.38 -8.90 10.12
C LEU A 78 -2.09 -8.57 9.37
N VAL A 79 -1.09 -8.14 10.12
CA VAL A 79 0.15 -7.62 9.57
C VAL A 79 1.27 -8.53 10.05
N THR A 80 1.86 -9.29 9.13
CA THR A 80 3.15 -9.93 9.38
C THR A 80 4.10 -8.84 9.87
N ALA A 81 4.77 -9.08 10.97
CA ALA A 81 5.48 -8.18 11.89
C ALA A 81 6.43 -7.12 11.27
N LYS A 82 6.04 -6.34 10.31
CA LYS A 82 6.80 -5.19 9.72
C LYS A 82 5.96 -4.35 8.75
N GLN A 83 4.67 -4.62 8.58
CA GLN A 83 3.85 -3.85 7.65
C GLN A 83 3.11 -2.74 8.40
N PHE A 84 3.18 -1.52 7.92
CA PHE A 84 2.43 -0.38 8.46
C PHE A 84 1.19 -0.13 7.60
N ILE A 85 0.13 0.39 8.21
CA ILE A 85 -1.02 0.90 7.45
C ILE A 85 -0.56 2.14 6.67
N HIS A 86 -0.70 2.07 5.35
CA HIS A 86 -0.40 3.18 4.45
C HIS A 86 -1.58 4.16 4.38
N SER A 87 -2.79 3.64 4.14
CA SER A 87 -3.99 4.46 4.04
C SER A 87 -5.24 3.67 4.45
N ILE A 88 -6.20 4.35 5.07
CA ILE A 88 -7.55 3.81 5.31
C ILE A 88 -8.42 4.20 4.11
N GLN A 89 -9.03 3.20 3.48
CA GLN A 89 -9.81 3.38 2.26
C GLN A 89 -11.30 3.53 2.55
N GLU A 90 -11.81 2.74 3.48
CA GLU A 90 -13.23 2.69 3.78
C GLU A 90 -13.46 2.28 5.24
N VAL A 91 -14.46 2.87 5.86
CA VAL A 91 -14.98 2.42 7.15
C VAL A 91 -16.47 2.16 6.98
N SER A 92 -16.90 0.92 7.20
CA SER A 92 -18.29 0.51 7.13
C SER A 92 -18.76 -0.08 8.46
N VAL A 93 -20.02 0.07 8.80
CA VAL A 93 -20.62 -0.48 10.03
C VAL A 93 -21.63 -1.53 9.66
N SER A 94 -21.61 -2.69 10.33
CA SER A 94 -22.56 -3.76 10.13
C SER A 94 -24.00 -3.25 10.27
N GLY A 95 -24.85 -3.61 9.29
CA GLY A 95 -26.26 -3.17 9.26
C GLY A 95 -26.47 -1.75 8.73
N ARG A 96 -25.44 -1.08 8.20
CA ARG A 96 -25.55 0.24 7.59
C ARG A 96 -25.04 0.29 6.14
N VAL A 97 -25.80 0.98 5.30
CA VAL A 97 -25.43 1.37 3.94
C VAL A 97 -25.83 2.85 3.77
N PRO A 98 -24.98 3.74 3.25
CA PRO A 98 -23.62 3.56 2.71
C PRO A 98 -22.53 3.49 3.81
N PRO A 99 -21.25 3.29 3.44
CA PRO A 99 -20.08 3.44 4.33
C PRO A 99 -20.05 4.80 5.03
N LEU A 100 -19.22 4.93 6.07
CA LEU A 100 -19.04 6.19 6.78
C LEU A 100 -18.30 7.20 5.88
N GLU A 101 -18.66 8.48 5.97
CA GLU A 101 -17.99 9.56 5.27
C GLU A 101 -16.72 10.00 6.02
N PRO A 102 -15.60 10.22 5.34
CA PRO A 102 -14.39 10.72 6.00
C PRO A 102 -14.54 12.19 6.40
N ILE A 103 -14.06 12.54 7.59
CA ILE A 103 -13.88 13.92 8.06
C ILE A 103 -12.42 14.29 7.78
N SER A 104 -12.19 15.36 7.02
CA SER A 104 -10.85 15.81 6.63
C SER A 104 -10.17 16.67 7.70
N ASP A 105 -10.97 17.40 8.50
CA ASP A 105 -10.45 18.34 9.52
C ASP A 105 -10.61 17.79 10.94
N LYS A 106 -9.48 17.65 11.63
CA LYS A 106 -9.46 17.25 13.05
C LYS A 106 -10.17 18.24 13.97
N ASN A 107 -10.18 19.52 13.63
CA ASN A 107 -10.90 20.51 14.43
C ASN A 107 -12.40 20.35 14.27
N GLU A 108 -12.89 20.06 13.06
CA GLU A 108 -14.30 19.72 12.84
C GLU A 108 -14.71 18.53 13.72
N PHE A 109 -13.94 17.45 13.71
CA PHE A 109 -14.25 16.28 14.53
C PHE A 109 -14.26 16.63 16.03
N ARG A 110 -13.29 17.43 16.53
CA ARG A 110 -13.24 17.86 17.92
C ARG A 110 -14.47 18.70 18.31
N MET A 111 -14.91 19.59 17.42
CA MET A 111 -16.11 20.38 17.64
C MET A 111 -17.37 19.50 17.69
N LEU A 112 -17.52 18.59 16.73
CA LEU A 112 -18.62 17.62 16.67
C LEU A 112 -18.66 16.74 17.94
N ASN A 113 -17.51 16.29 18.39
CA ASN A 113 -17.38 15.42 19.56
C ASN A 113 -17.74 16.12 20.89
N ARG A 114 -17.58 17.49 20.95
CA ARG A 114 -18.04 18.31 22.10
C ARG A 114 -19.57 18.29 22.26
N VAL A 115 -20.29 18.16 21.17
CA VAL A 115 -21.78 18.12 21.20
C VAL A 115 -22.30 16.83 21.84
N ASN A 116 -21.45 15.85 22.08
CA ASN A 116 -21.77 14.57 22.70
C ASN A 116 -22.98 13.85 22.08
N SER A 117 -23.14 13.99 20.76
CA SER A 117 -24.23 13.36 20.02
C SER A 117 -24.06 11.85 19.99
N ILE A 118 -25.12 11.15 20.41
CA ILE A 118 -25.20 9.69 20.40
C ILE A 118 -26.26 9.27 19.36
N GLY A 119 -25.94 8.32 18.51
CA GLY A 119 -26.85 7.88 17.45
C GLY A 119 -26.21 6.90 16.47
N GLN A 120 -26.69 6.98 15.24
CA GLN A 120 -26.12 6.20 14.14
C GLN A 120 -24.83 6.85 13.67
N PRO A 121 -23.67 6.15 13.73
CA PRO A 121 -22.42 6.63 13.16
C PRO A 121 -22.59 6.93 11.67
N SER A 122 -22.14 8.10 11.23
CA SER A 122 -22.23 8.52 9.83
C SER A 122 -20.90 8.99 9.24
N ARG A 123 -19.99 9.40 10.11
CA ARG A 123 -18.67 9.92 9.68
C ARG A 123 -17.55 9.28 10.48
N TYR A 124 -16.35 9.30 9.92
CA TYR A 124 -15.15 8.86 10.62
C TYR A 124 -13.97 9.79 10.35
N ILE A 125 -12.96 9.73 11.21
CA ILE A 125 -11.68 10.40 11.05
C ILE A 125 -10.55 9.49 11.46
N ILE A 126 -9.35 9.73 10.93
CA ILE A 126 -8.11 9.08 11.37
C ILE A 126 -7.45 9.96 12.42
N GLU A 127 -7.41 9.49 13.68
CA GLU A 127 -6.93 10.26 14.85
C GLU A 127 -5.45 9.98 15.23
N GLY A 128 -4.67 9.38 14.34
CA GLY A 128 -3.29 9.00 14.60
C GLY A 128 -3.16 7.57 15.09
N VAL A 129 -2.26 7.33 16.07
CA VAL A 129 -1.98 6.00 16.60
C VAL A 129 -2.20 5.94 18.11
N ASP A 130 -2.42 4.74 18.65
CA ASP A 130 -2.46 4.52 20.10
C ASP A 130 -1.04 4.36 20.70
N THR A 131 -0.96 4.06 21.98
CA THR A 131 0.31 3.90 22.70
C THR A 131 1.13 2.69 22.25
N VAL A 132 0.51 1.76 21.54
CA VAL A 132 1.15 0.53 21.01
C VAL A 132 1.52 0.69 19.53
N GLY A 133 1.06 1.79 18.89
CA GLY A 133 1.30 2.07 17.48
C GLY A 133 0.16 1.65 16.55
N ASN A 134 -0.96 1.15 17.06
CA ASN A 134 -2.12 0.83 16.24
C ASN A 134 -2.84 2.10 15.77
N PRO A 135 -3.28 2.18 14.51
CA PRO A 135 -4.07 3.29 14.02
C PRO A 135 -5.38 3.46 14.80
N ARG A 136 -5.76 4.71 15.03
CA ARG A 136 -7.03 5.05 15.70
C ARG A 136 -7.98 5.72 14.75
N ILE A 137 -9.22 5.27 14.78
CA ILE A 137 -10.33 5.93 14.10
C ILE A 137 -11.27 6.59 15.11
N GLY A 138 -11.71 7.79 14.78
CA GLY A 138 -12.81 8.46 15.47
C GLY A 138 -14.10 8.27 14.68
N VAL A 139 -15.24 8.07 15.33
CA VAL A 139 -16.55 7.97 14.69
C VAL A 139 -17.52 9.01 15.25
N PHE A 140 -18.39 9.54 14.39
CA PHE A 140 -19.38 10.53 14.75
C PHE A 140 -20.70 10.30 13.99
N PRO A 141 -21.87 10.45 14.61
CA PRO A 141 -22.12 10.49 16.06
C PRO A 141 -21.55 9.26 16.79
N ARG A 142 -21.39 9.37 18.12
CA ARG A 142 -21.01 8.19 18.92
C ARG A 142 -22.06 7.11 18.78
N PRO A 143 -21.68 5.82 18.69
CA PRO A 143 -22.67 4.75 18.57
C PRO A 143 -23.71 4.78 19.68
N GLY A 144 -24.97 4.72 19.32
CA GLY A 144 -26.07 4.51 20.24
C GLY A 144 -26.19 3.04 20.68
N ALA A 145 -27.09 2.75 21.61
CA ALA A 145 -27.31 1.40 22.13
C ALA A 145 -27.66 0.37 21.03
N SER A 146 -28.35 0.78 19.97
CA SER A 146 -28.68 -0.08 18.83
C SER A 146 -27.49 -0.48 17.96
N TYR A 147 -26.36 0.20 18.10
CA TYR A 147 -25.11 -0.09 17.39
C TYR A 147 -24.05 -0.72 18.29
N ALA A 148 -24.29 -0.79 19.60
CA ALA A 148 -23.39 -1.47 20.52
C ALA A 148 -23.31 -2.97 20.19
N GLY A 149 -22.11 -3.52 20.14
CA GLY A 149 -21.86 -4.90 19.74
C GLY A 149 -21.76 -5.12 18.22
N ASN A 150 -22.19 -4.17 17.38
CA ASN A 150 -21.98 -4.26 15.94
C ASN A 150 -20.49 -4.06 15.59
N SER A 151 -20.06 -4.71 14.50
CA SER A 151 -18.71 -4.54 14.00
C SER A 151 -18.61 -3.36 13.03
N ALA A 152 -17.61 -2.51 13.21
CA ALA A 152 -17.11 -1.62 12.18
C ALA A 152 -15.98 -2.32 11.43
N PHE A 153 -16.08 -2.40 10.12
CA PHE A 153 -15.08 -2.95 9.22
C PHE A 153 -14.27 -1.81 8.64
N VAL A 154 -12.97 -1.86 8.84
CA VAL A 154 -12.03 -0.88 8.31
C VAL A 154 -11.23 -1.55 7.22
N LYS A 155 -11.35 -1.06 5.99
CA LYS A 155 -10.52 -1.47 4.86
C LYS A 155 -9.34 -0.52 4.74
N PHE A 156 -8.16 -1.06 4.62
CA PHE A 156 -6.93 -0.28 4.52
C PHE A 156 -5.91 -0.94 3.59
N GLN A 157 -5.00 -0.13 3.09
CA GLN A 157 -3.83 -0.59 2.37
C GLN A 157 -2.65 -0.64 3.32
N VAL A 158 -1.89 -1.73 3.26
CA VAL A 158 -0.64 -1.88 4.01
C VAL A 158 0.55 -1.52 3.13
N LEU A 159 1.63 -1.04 3.73
CA LEU A 159 2.91 -0.93 3.03
C LEU A 159 3.49 -2.33 2.77
N PRO A 160 4.15 -2.53 1.63
CA PRO A 160 4.87 -3.77 1.38
C PRO A 160 5.97 -3.99 2.44
N PRO A 161 6.29 -5.24 2.77
CA PRO A 161 7.39 -5.53 3.69
C PRO A 161 8.72 -5.09 3.09
N LYS A 162 9.66 -4.63 3.93
CA LYS A 162 11.05 -4.40 3.51
C LYS A 162 11.79 -5.72 3.48
N TYR A 163 12.35 -6.05 2.33
CA TYR A 163 13.10 -7.29 2.13
C TYR A 163 14.55 -7.14 2.56
N VAL A 164 15.09 -8.22 3.10
CA VAL A 164 16.48 -8.34 3.55
C VAL A 164 17.19 -9.41 2.70
N ALA A 165 18.34 -9.03 2.12
CA ALA A 165 19.12 -9.93 1.29
C ALA A 165 19.51 -11.24 2.02
N GLY A 166 19.27 -12.36 1.37
CA GLY A 166 19.55 -13.71 1.88
C GLY A 166 18.54 -14.25 2.88
N THR A 167 17.76 -13.39 3.54
CA THR A 167 16.72 -13.81 4.48
C THR A 167 15.38 -14.03 3.79
N ASP A 168 15.03 -13.11 2.88
CA ASP A 168 13.71 -13.07 2.25
C ASP A 168 13.72 -13.58 0.79
N ASP A 169 14.77 -14.29 0.39
CA ASP A 169 14.97 -14.81 -0.98
C ASP A 169 13.77 -15.63 -1.52
N SER A 170 13.09 -16.38 -0.66
CA SER A 170 11.93 -17.19 -0.98
C SER A 170 10.58 -16.47 -0.81
N VAL A 171 10.58 -15.24 -0.31
CA VAL A 171 9.35 -14.48 -0.08
C VAL A 171 8.76 -14.02 -1.41
N VAL A 172 7.47 -14.24 -1.61
CA VAL A 172 6.75 -13.80 -2.81
C VAL A 172 6.45 -12.32 -2.70
N VAL A 173 6.78 -11.58 -3.76
CA VAL A 173 6.54 -10.14 -3.85
C VAL A 173 5.06 -9.88 -4.20
N PRO A 174 4.34 -9.01 -3.46
CA PRO A 174 2.89 -8.78 -3.63
C PRO A 174 2.53 -7.88 -4.82
N PHE A 175 3.37 -7.84 -5.85
CA PHE A 175 3.11 -7.10 -7.09
C PHE A 175 3.38 -7.97 -8.30
N PRO A 176 2.76 -7.67 -9.46
CA PRO A 176 3.03 -8.42 -10.68
C PRO A 176 4.53 -8.39 -11.02
N GLY A 177 5.16 -9.57 -11.06
CA GLY A 177 6.62 -9.70 -11.20
C GLY A 177 7.20 -8.92 -12.38
N ARG A 178 6.46 -8.85 -13.53
CA ARG A 178 6.89 -8.08 -14.69
C ARG A 178 7.08 -6.58 -14.41
N VAL A 179 6.19 -5.98 -13.61
CA VAL A 179 6.28 -4.55 -13.26
C VAL A 179 7.51 -4.32 -12.40
N VAL A 180 7.68 -5.14 -11.37
CA VAL A 180 8.80 -5.06 -10.42
C VAL A 180 10.14 -5.26 -11.13
N VAL A 181 10.25 -6.30 -11.97
CA VAL A 181 11.49 -6.56 -12.74
C VAL A 181 11.84 -5.40 -13.65
N LEU A 182 10.87 -4.82 -14.36
CA LEU A 182 11.16 -3.67 -15.25
C LEU A 182 11.57 -2.42 -14.48
N GLY A 183 10.95 -2.16 -13.32
CA GLY A 183 11.33 -1.06 -12.43
C GLY A 183 12.75 -1.27 -11.90
N LEU A 184 13.06 -2.47 -11.42
CA LEU A 184 14.36 -2.80 -10.87
C LEU A 184 15.48 -2.74 -11.94
N VAL A 185 15.22 -3.17 -13.19
CA VAL A 185 16.18 -2.99 -14.30
C VAL A 185 16.44 -1.50 -14.56
N ALA A 186 15.41 -0.66 -14.58
CA ALA A 186 15.60 0.77 -14.77
C ALA A 186 16.41 1.40 -13.63
N ALA A 187 16.11 1.05 -12.38
CA ALA A 187 16.84 1.53 -11.21
C ALA A 187 18.32 1.06 -11.22
N CYS A 188 18.58 -0.20 -11.56
CA CYS A 188 19.95 -0.71 -11.66
C CYS A 188 20.75 0.00 -12.75
N ILE A 189 20.17 0.28 -13.93
CA ILE A 189 20.84 1.04 -15.01
C ILE A 189 21.17 2.46 -14.53
N LEU A 190 20.27 3.10 -13.80
CA LEU A 190 20.50 4.43 -13.25
C LEU A 190 21.62 4.43 -12.20
N ASP A 191 21.62 3.44 -11.31
CA ASP A 191 22.67 3.26 -10.28
C ASP A 191 24.04 3.02 -10.92
N GLU A 192 24.15 2.10 -11.89
CA GLU A 192 25.38 1.83 -12.63
C GLU A 192 25.92 3.04 -13.41
N SER A 193 25.02 3.90 -13.88
CA SER A 193 25.40 5.14 -14.58
C SER A 193 25.76 6.29 -13.64
N GLY A 194 25.81 6.05 -12.32
CA GLY A 194 26.05 7.08 -11.31
C GLY A 194 24.97 8.14 -11.24
N GLY A 195 23.73 7.77 -11.54
CA GLY A 195 22.57 8.68 -11.56
C GLY A 195 22.38 9.44 -12.87
N ALA A 196 23.17 9.17 -13.90
CA ALA A 196 23.02 9.82 -15.21
C ALA A 196 21.86 9.20 -16.02
N GLU A 197 20.95 10.04 -16.50
CA GLU A 197 19.84 9.61 -17.36
C GLU A 197 20.31 9.29 -18.79
N THR A 198 20.84 8.10 -18.98
CA THR A 198 21.28 7.60 -20.28
C THR A 198 20.09 7.23 -21.17
N ARG A 199 20.31 7.13 -22.49
CA ARG A 199 19.28 6.61 -23.42
C ARG A 199 18.79 5.23 -23.02
N GLN A 200 19.67 4.38 -22.47
CA GLN A 200 19.33 3.05 -22.00
C GLN A 200 18.40 3.11 -20.79
N TYR A 201 18.66 3.99 -19.85
CA TYR A 201 17.79 4.24 -18.71
C TYR A 201 16.42 4.74 -19.18
N GLN A 202 16.37 5.75 -20.05
CA GLN A 202 15.10 6.30 -20.55
C GLN A 202 14.26 5.23 -21.25
N ALA A 203 14.87 4.35 -22.05
CA ALA A 203 14.17 3.24 -22.70
C ALA A 203 13.64 2.20 -21.69
N ALA A 204 14.41 1.89 -20.64
CA ALA A 204 13.98 1.00 -19.57
C ALA A 204 12.84 1.62 -18.74
N GLN A 205 12.97 2.89 -18.39
CA GLN A 205 11.95 3.65 -17.65
C GLN A 205 10.62 3.73 -18.40
N MET A 206 10.64 3.98 -19.72
CA MET A 206 9.42 3.97 -20.54
C MET A 206 8.71 2.61 -20.49
N LYS A 207 9.46 1.50 -20.58
CA LYS A 207 8.91 0.14 -20.48
C LYS A 207 8.28 -0.12 -19.11
N TYR A 208 8.95 0.33 -18.05
CA TYR A 208 8.44 0.24 -16.66
C TYR A 208 7.13 1.00 -16.52
N LEU A 209 7.11 2.29 -16.90
CA LEU A 209 5.92 3.15 -16.83
C LEU A 209 4.73 2.57 -17.60
N ALA A 210 4.96 2.06 -18.79
CA ALA A 210 3.91 1.42 -19.59
C ALA A 210 3.35 0.17 -18.92
N SER A 211 4.22 -0.69 -18.37
CA SER A 211 3.81 -1.91 -17.66
C SER A 211 3.05 -1.60 -16.36
N ARG A 212 3.54 -0.62 -15.60
CA ARG A 212 2.93 -0.13 -14.37
C ARG A 212 1.51 0.40 -14.61
N ASN A 213 1.37 1.32 -15.56
CA ASN A 213 0.07 1.92 -15.88
C ASN A 213 -0.94 0.87 -16.40
N SER A 214 -0.49 -0.10 -17.19
CA SER A 214 -1.32 -1.22 -17.62
C SER A 214 -1.77 -2.11 -16.44
N SER A 215 -0.92 -2.30 -15.44
CA SER A 215 -1.25 -3.11 -14.26
C SER A 215 -2.22 -2.39 -13.33
N LEU A 216 -2.00 -1.09 -13.08
CA LEU A 216 -2.93 -0.25 -12.32
C LEU A 216 -4.31 -0.18 -12.99
N GLY A 217 -4.37 0.01 -14.32
CA GLY A 217 -5.63 0.00 -15.04
C GLY A 217 -6.41 -1.32 -14.94
N ARG A 218 -5.73 -2.47 -14.80
CA ARG A 218 -6.40 -3.76 -14.56
C ARG A 218 -6.91 -3.88 -13.12
N GLN A 219 -6.22 -3.31 -12.14
CA GLN A 219 -6.65 -3.30 -10.74
C GLN A 219 -7.92 -2.46 -10.58
N THR A 220 -7.92 -1.24 -11.11
CA THR A 220 -9.09 -0.34 -11.05
C THR A 220 -10.31 -0.91 -11.78
N ALA A 221 -10.12 -1.60 -12.90
CA ALA A 221 -11.21 -2.26 -13.60
C ALA A 221 -11.85 -3.39 -12.79
N LYS A 222 -11.08 -4.06 -11.92
CA LYS A 222 -11.61 -5.11 -11.02
C LYS A 222 -12.36 -4.55 -9.82
N THR A 223 -11.98 -3.38 -9.32
CA THR A 223 -12.61 -2.75 -8.14
C THR A 223 -13.80 -1.86 -8.49
N GLY A 224 -14.02 -1.56 -9.77
CA GLY A 224 -15.07 -0.62 -10.21
C GLY A 224 -14.80 0.84 -9.84
N GLU A 225 -13.65 1.15 -9.26
CA GLU A 225 -13.23 2.50 -8.95
C GLU A 225 -12.58 3.15 -10.19
N TYR A 226 -13.18 4.24 -10.66
CA TYR A 226 -12.57 5.09 -11.68
C TYR A 226 -11.48 5.96 -11.02
N VAL A 227 -10.22 5.58 -11.17
CA VAL A 227 -9.12 6.50 -10.88
C VAL A 227 -9.16 7.61 -11.93
N ARG A 228 -9.48 8.84 -11.51
CA ARG A 228 -9.22 10.02 -12.31
C ARG A 228 -7.71 10.16 -12.48
N VAL A 229 -7.20 9.70 -13.61
CA VAL A 229 -5.85 10.06 -14.05
C VAL A 229 -5.86 11.58 -14.23
N GLN A 230 -5.22 12.32 -13.35
CA GLN A 230 -4.98 13.75 -13.58
C GLN A 230 -4.08 13.85 -14.83
N PRO A 231 -4.51 14.52 -15.89
CA PRO A 231 -3.61 14.81 -17.02
C PRO A 231 -2.47 15.68 -16.48
N GLY A 232 -1.24 15.25 -16.74
CA GLY A 232 -0.05 15.98 -16.34
C GLY A 232 -0.14 17.44 -16.77
N ILE A 233 0.12 18.34 -15.83
CA ILE A 233 0.25 19.77 -16.11
C ILE A 233 1.51 19.92 -16.97
N THR A 234 1.29 20.06 -18.29
CA THR A 234 2.35 20.55 -19.17
C THR A 234 2.61 22.00 -18.80
N SER A 235 3.68 22.25 -18.07
CA SER A 235 4.23 23.59 -17.89
C SER A 235 4.62 24.12 -19.28
N ARG A 236 3.84 25.03 -19.82
CA ARG A 236 4.30 25.89 -20.90
C ARG A 236 5.16 26.99 -20.28
N SER A 237 6.41 26.96 -20.69
CA SER A 237 7.34 28.11 -20.60
C SER A 237 6.83 29.31 -21.36
#